data_e806ff79a0b1ffa85a5eea66a35c857f
#
_entry.id   e806ff79a0b1ffa85a5eea66a35c857f
#
_cell.length_a   1.000
_cell.length_b   1.000
_cell.length_c   1.000
_cell.angle_alpha   90.00
_cell.angle_beta   90.00
_cell.angle_gamma   90.00
#
_symmetry.space_group_name_H-M   'P 1'
#
loop_
_entity.id
_entity.type
_entity.pdbx_description
1 polymer ?
#
loop_
_entity_poly.entity_id
_entity_poly.type
_entity_poly.pdbx_seq_one_letter_code
_entity_poly.pdbx_strand_id
1 'polypeptide(L)'
;MKQTLLFLLAISFLSCQKQPECNPKEFKTGKFEFIQEVNGKKEITTFERTEKLQIEIYKGRTDTASVRWVNDYEFILQKLHPRNMVEKNAISMRFLTTKGKTYTFEYSFVGESKKQIGTVTKIN
;
A
#
# COMPACT_ATOMS: atom_id res chain seq x y z
N MET A 1 -29.11 -32.30 -51.95
CA MET A 1 -29.02 -31.15 -51.05
C MET A 1 -27.80 -31.34 -50.12
N LYS A 2 -26.76 -30.58 -50.34
CA LYS A 2 -25.59 -30.63 -49.46
C LYS A 2 -25.76 -29.51 -48.41
N GLN A 3 -25.98 -29.92 -47.16
CA GLN A 3 -25.91 -28.99 -46.04
C GLN A 3 -24.42 -28.81 -45.65
N THR A 4 -23.85 -27.67 -45.97
CA THR A 4 -22.58 -27.27 -45.46
C THR A 4 -22.74 -26.79 -44.03
N LEU A 5 -22.36 -27.64 -43.09
CA LEU A 5 -22.30 -27.29 -41.67
C LEU A 5 -21.09 -26.36 -41.45
N LEU A 6 -21.38 -25.07 -41.34
CA LEU A 6 -20.35 -24.07 -41.02
C LEU A 6 -20.06 -24.20 -39.53
N PHE A 7 -18.94 -24.86 -39.21
CA PHE A 7 -18.42 -24.92 -37.83
C PHE A 7 -17.79 -23.57 -37.52
N LEU A 8 -18.55 -22.70 -36.86
CA LEU A 8 -18.06 -21.45 -36.34
C LEU A 8 -17.20 -21.78 -35.12
N LEU A 9 -15.90 -21.87 -35.34
CA LEU A 9 -14.90 -22.03 -34.25
C LEU A 9 -14.83 -20.70 -33.47
N ALA A 10 -15.61 -20.59 -32.41
CA ALA A 10 -15.49 -19.49 -31.46
C ALA A 10 -14.17 -19.65 -30.72
N ILE A 11 -13.15 -18.93 -31.20
CA ILE A 11 -11.90 -18.77 -30.50
C ILE A 11 -12.21 -17.84 -29.31
N SER A 12 -12.52 -18.45 -28.19
CA SER A 12 -12.53 -17.73 -26.90
C SER A 12 -11.10 -17.34 -26.60
N PHE A 13 -10.76 -16.08 -26.85
CA PHE A 13 -9.55 -15.49 -26.31
C PHE A 13 -9.74 -15.44 -24.78
N LEU A 14 -9.24 -16.48 -24.11
CA LEU A 14 -8.96 -16.42 -22.68
C LEU A 14 -7.86 -15.37 -22.50
N SER A 15 -8.29 -14.13 -22.33
CA SER A 15 -7.44 -13.06 -21.87
C SER A 15 -7.02 -13.45 -20.44
N CYS A 16 -5.87 -14.07 -20.30
CA CYS A 16 -5.18 -14.22 -19.02
C CYS A 16 -4.78 -12.80 -18.57
N GLN A 17 -5.68 -12.11 -17.89
CA GLN A 17 -5.31 -10.94 -17.12
C GLN A 17 -4.43 -11.44 -15.97
N LYS A 18 -3.12 -11.17 -16.06
CA LYS A 18 -2.23 -11.36 -14.92
C LYS A 18 -2.76 -10.52 -13.77
N GLN A 19 -3.17 -11.19 -12.70
CA GLN A 19 -3.49 -10.48 -11.46
C GLN A 19 -2.23 -9.74 -10.99
N PRO A 20 -2.39 -8.49 -10.48
CA PRO A 20 -1.26 -7.76 -9.95
C PRO A 20 -0.57 -8.59 -8.87
N GLU A 21 0.73 -8.71 -8.98
CA GLU A 21 1.55 -9.42 -8.02
C GLU A 21 1.59 -8.65 -6.70
N CYS A 22 1.45 -9.35 -5.58
CA CYS A 22 1.58 -8.76 -4.26
C CYS A 22 2.39 -9.68 -3.34
N ASN A 23 3.65 -9.32 -3.11
CA ASN A 23 4.58 -10.01 -2.22
C ASN A 23 5.05 -9.05 -1.12
N PRO A 24 4.24 -8.84 -0.05
CA PRO A 24 4.56 -7.83 0.95
C PRO A 24 5.74 -8.21 1.86
N LYS A 25 6.18 -9.44 1.85
CA LYS A 25 7.21 -9.97 2.75
C LYS A 25 8.49 -9.15 2.77
N GLU A 26 8.96 -8.69 1.63
CA GLU A 26 10.17 -7.86 1.52
C GLU A 26 9.97 -6.42 1.97
N PHE A 27 8.71 -6.00 2.12
CA PHE A 27 8.34 -4.64 2.48
C PHE A 27 7.86 -4.50 3.92
N LYS A 28 7.91 -5.57 4.70
CA LYS A 28 7.50 -5.51 6.13
C LYS A 28 8.47 -4.68 6.96
N THR A 29 9.75 -4.75 6.66
CA THR A 29 10.80 -3.99 7.34
C THR A 29 11.72 -3.32 6.33
N GLY A 30 12.39 -2.27 6.74
CA GLY A 30 13.37 -1.55 5.92
C GLY A 30 13.20 -0.04 5.98
N LYS A 31 13.89 0.63 5.08
CA LYS A 31 13.78 2.07 4.90
C LYS A 31 13.04 2.40 3.62
N PHE A 32 12.14 3.36 3.71
CA PHE A 32 11.19 3.68 2.66
C PHE A 32 11.07 5.18 2.44
N GLU A 33 10.62 5.53 1.24
CA GLU A 33 10.33 6.90 0.85
C GLU A 33 8.92 6.99 0.29
N PHE A 34 8.14 7.93 0.82
CA PHE A 34 6.81 8.25 0.34
C PHE A 34 6.79 9.66 -0.20
N ILE A 35 6.43 9.80 -1.46
CA ILE A 35 6.36 11.09 -2.15
C ILE A 35 4.91 11.42 -2.41
N GLN A 36 4.46 12.58 -1.91
CA GLN A 36 3.14 13.14 -2.17
C GLN A 36 3.26 14.49 -2.87
N GLU A 37 2.28 14.82 -3.66
CA GLU A 37 2.12 16.17 -4.21
C GLU A 37 1.04 16.89 -3.40
N VAL A 38 1.44 17.97 -2.71
CA VAL A 38 0.55 18.78 -1.89
C VAL A 38 0.63 20.22 -2.39
N ASN A 39 -0.49 20.75 -2.87
CA ASN A 39 -0.59 22.10 -3.43
C ASN A 39 0.47 22.40 -4.51
N GLY A 40 0.70 21.44 -5.41
CA GLY A 40 1.67 21.57 -6.50
C GLY A 40 3.13 21.40 -6.09
N LYS A 41 3.39 21.13 -4.81
CA LYS A 41 4.76 20.88 -4.29
C LYS A 41 4.95 19.42 -3.93
N LYS A 42 6.14 18.90 -4.25
CA LYS A 42 6.57 17.56 -3.84
C LYS A 42 6.92 17.56 -2.36
N GLU A 43 6.21 16.76 -1.59
CA GLU A 43 6.51 16.52 -0.18
C GLU A 43 7.05 15.10 -0.02
N ILE A 44 8.17 14.96 0.66
CA ILE A 44 8.86 13.69 0.85
C ILE A 44 8.84 13.31 2.32
N THR A 45 8.31 12.13 2.60
CA THR A 45 8.39 11.51 3.92
C THR A 45 9.26 10.28 3.81
N THR A 46 10.29 10.19 4.64
CA THR A 46 11.06 8.95 4.79
C THR A 46 10.66 8.27 6.07
N PHE A 47 10.67 6.95 6.06
CA PHE A 47 10.37 6.19 7.27
C PHE A 47 11.14 4.89 7.31
N GLU A 48 11.38 4.43 8.52
CA GLU A 48 11.97 3.13 8.80
C GLU A 48 10.92 2.29 9.52
N ARG A 49 10.68 1.08 9.01
CA ARG A 49 9.77 0.14 9.63
C ARG A 49 10.53 -1.06 10.14
N THR A 50 10.34 -1.34 11.43
CA THR A 50 10.75 -2.58 12.06
C THR A 50 9.51 -3.45 12.26
N GLU A 51 9.64 -4.60 12.87
CA GLU A 51 8.49 -5.47 13.14
C GLU A 51 7.40 -4.80 14.00
N LYS A 52 7.79 -3.87 14.88
CA LYS A 52 6.89 -3.29 15.88
C LYS A 52 6.74 -1.78 15.80
N LEU A 53 7.62 -1.09 15.09
CA LEU A 53 7.65 0.37 15.03
C LEU A 53 7.79 0.87 13.61
N GLN A 54 7.23 2.04 13.36
CA GLN A 54 7.48 2.83 12.18
C GLN A 54 7.87 4.24 12.61
N ILE A 55 9.06 4.66 12.19
CA ILE A 55 9.64 5.95 12.54
C ILE A 55 9.65 6.81 11.29
N GLU A 56 8.86 7.87 11.28
CA GLU A 56 8.71 8.78 10.14
C GLU A 56 9.49 10.06 10.36
N ILE A 57 10.13 10.54 9.30
CA ILE A 57 10.81 11.83 9.26
C ILE A 57 10.18 12.67 8.16
N TYR A 58 9.60 13.81 8.57
CA TYR A 58 8.97 14.76 7.67
C TYR A 58 9.29 16.18 8.10
N LYS A 59 9.89 16.97 7.20
CA LYS A 59 10.32 18.35 7.47
C LYS A 59 11.12 18.51 8.77
N GLY A 60 12.09 17.59 8.98
CA GLY A 60 12.93 17.59 10.18
C GLY A 60 12.26 17.14 11.47
N ARG A 61 11.00 16.71 11.39
CA ARG A 61 10.22 16.22 12.52
C ARG A 61 10.12 14.71 12.49
N THR A 62 10.34 14.08 13.64
CA THR A 62 10.28 12.63 13.80
C THR A 62 9.01 12.22 14.53
N ASP A 63 8.25 11.33 13.94
CA ASP A 63 7.06 10.72 14.55
C ASP A 63 7.24 9.20 14.60
N THR A 64 6.89 8.60 15.73
CA THR A 64 6.96 7.16 15.91
C THR A 64 5.57 6.59 16.11
N ALA A 65 5.28 5.50 15.41
CA ALA A 65 4.04 4.76 15.51
C ALA A 65 4.31 3.29 15.82
N SER A 66 3.41 2.66 16.56
CA SER A 66 3.42 1.21 16.70
C SER A 66 2.90 0.56 15.41
N VAL A 67 3.44 -0.61 15.09
CA VAL A 67 3.01 -1.44 13.96
C VAL A 67 2.44 -2.74 14.52
N ARG A 68 1.20 -3.03 14.16
CA ARG A 68 0.56 -4.30 14.53
C ARG A 68 0.06 -4.99 13.27
N TRP A 69 0.64 -6.12 12.94
CA TRP A 69 0.23 -6.92 11.79
C TRP A 69 -1.06 -7.68 12.10
N VAL A 70 -2.07 -7.48 11.26
CA VAL A 70 -3.36 -8.18 11.34
C VAL A 70 -3.29 -9.50 10.56
N ASN A 71 -2.61 -9.45 9.42
CA ASN A 71 -2.31 -10.59 8.55
C ASN A 71 -1.08 -10.24 7.70
N ASP A 72 -0.75 -11.03 6.69
CA ASP A 72 0.43 -10.79 5.85
C ASP A 72 0.33 -9.55 4.96
N TYR A 73 -0.87 -9.00 4.76
CA TYR A 73 -1.13 -7.88 3.87
C TYR A 73 -1.58 -6.61 4.56
N GLU A 74 -1.96 -6.70 5.82
CA GLU A 74 -2.56 -5.58 6.57
C GLU A 74 -1.87 -5.36 7.91
N PHE A 75 -1.65 -4.10 8.24
CA PHE A 75 -1.16 -3.71 9.56
C PHE A 75 -1.82 -2.41 10.00
N ILE A 76 -1.75 -2.16 11.30
CA ILE A 76 -2.32 -0.98 11.93
C ILE A 76 -1.20 -0.15 12.52
N LEU A 77 -1.21 1.14 12.16
CA LEU A 77 -0.33 2.14 12.72
C LEU A 77 -1.07 2.95 13.78
N GLN A 78 -0.40 3.19 14.90
CA GLN A 78 -0.90 4.09 15.93
C GLN A 78 0.24 4.93 16.48
N LYS A 79 0.09 6.25 16.44
CA LYS A 79 1.12 7.16 16.95
C LYS A 79 1.31 6.96 18.45
N LEU A 80 2.57 6.90 18.89
CA LEU A 80 2.91 6.75 20.31
C LEU A 80 2.71 8.06 21.08
N HIS A 81 2.90 9.19 20.41
CA HIS A 81 2.80 10.53 21.00
C HIS A 81 1.86 11.42 20.20
N PRO A 82 0.55 11.11 20.22
CA PRO A 82 -0.43 11.91 19.48
C PRO A 82 -0.52 13.33 20.05
N ARG A 83 -0.57 14.33 19.17
CA ARG A 83 -0.63 15.75 19.54
C ARG A 83 -2.03 16.31 19.58
N ASN A 84 -2.99 15.61 18.96
CA ASN A 84 -4.38 16.00 18.88
C ASN A 84 -5.29 14.76 18.79
N MET A 85 -6.59 14.99 18.79
CA MET A 85 -7.57 13.90 18.75
C MET A 85 -7.53 13.10 17.44
N VAL A 86 -7.24 13.75 16.32
CA VAL A 86 -7.15 13.07 15.02
C VAL A 86 -5.96 12.09 15.01
N GLU A 87 -4.83 12.50 15.55
CA GLU A 87 -3.62 11.66 15.63
C GLU A 87 -3.78 10.46 16.57
N LYS A 88 -4.76 10.47 17.47
CA LYS A 88 -5.09 9.33 18.33
C LYS A 88 -5.77 8.19 17.56
N ASN A 89 -6.34 8.48 16.40
CA ASN A 89 -7.00 7.48 15.59
C ASN A 89 -5.98 6.57 14.93
N ALA A 90 -6.18 5.27 15.06
CA ALA A 90 -5.35 4.27 14.39
C ALA A 90 -5.60 4.29 12.89
N ILE A 91 -4.56 3.99 12.12
CA ILE A 91 -4.59 3.95 10.66
C ILE A 91 -4.44 2.50 10.21
N SER A 92 -5.38 2.04 9.40
CA SER A 92 -5.31 0.74 8.73
C SER A 92 -4.53 0.89 7.43
N MET A 93 -3.56 0.01 7.22
CA MET A 93 -2.70 -0.04 6.05
C MET A 93 -2.84 -1.41 5.38
N ARG A 94 -3.05 -1.41 4.07
CA ARG A 94 -3.16 -2.65 3.30
C ARG A 94 -2.29 -2.60 2.05
N PHE A 95 -1.46 -3.63 1.85
CA PHE A 95 -0.73 -3.79 0.59
C PHE A 95 -1.69 -4.17 -0.53
N LEU A 96 -1.59 -3.48 -1.67
CA LEU A 96 -2.37 -3.78 -2.86
C LEU A 96 -1.53 -4.49 -3.92
N THR A 97 -0.38 -3.92 -4.29
CA THR A 97 0.52 -4.48 -5.29
C THR A 97 1.97 -4.26 -4.88
N THR A 98 2.85 -5.13 -5.34
CA THR A 98 4.30 -4.97 -5.22
C THR A 98 4.95 -5.10 -6.60
N LYS A 99 5.93 -4.26 -6.88
CA LYS A 99 6.70 -4.32 -8.13
C LYS A 99 8.11 -3.78 -7.89
N GLY A 100 9.12 -4.66 -8.03
CA GLY A 100 10.51 -4.27 -7.77
C GLY A 100 10.68 -3.76 -6.34
N LYS A 101 11.13 -2.52 -6.18
CA LYS A 101 11.32 -1.87 -4.88
C LYS A 101 10.12 -1.01 -4.46
N THR A 102 9.00 -1.09 -5.15
CA THR A 102 7.83 -0.25 -4.96
C THR A 102 6.63 -1.07 -4.55
N TYR A 103 5.80 -0.54 -3.66
CA TYR A 103 4.49 -1.11 -3.39
C TYR A 103 3.42 -0.03 -3.38
N THR A 104 2.20 -0.42 -3.76
CA THR A 104 1.01 0.40 -3.59
C THR A 104 0.24 -0.09 -2.37
N PHE A 105 -0.38 0.82 -1.68
CA PHE A 105 -1.12 0.53 -0.47
C PHE A 105 -2.39 1.37 -0.39
N GLU A 106 -3.33 0.85 0.37
CA GLU A 106 -4.58 1.51 0.72
C GLU A 106 -4.55 1.84 2.20
N TYR A 107 -4.98 3.04 2.57
CA TYR A 107 -5.00 3.44 3.96
C TYR A 107 -6.26 4.23 4.31
N SER A 108 -6.67 4.09 5.55
CA SER A 108 -7.83 4.79 6.12
C SER A 108 -7.72 4.79 7.64
N PHE A 109 -8.44 5.68 8.29
CA PHE A 109 -8.66 5.52 9.73
C PHE A 109 -9.47 4.26 9.98
N VAL A 110 -9.14 3.53 11.04
CA VAL A 110 -9.87 2.31 11.42
C VAL A 110 -11.34 2.65 11.65
N GLY A 111 -12.21 1.88 11.01
CA GLY A 111 -13.67 2.08 11.09
C GLY A 111 -14.25 3.04 10.07
N GLU A 112 -13.43 3.72 9.27
CA GLU A 112 -13.90 4.60 8.20
C GLU A 112 -13.94 3.89 6.86
N SER A 113 -14.97 4.21 6.07
CA SER A 113 -15.14 3.63 4.72
C SER A 113 -14.32 4.33 3.65
N LYS A 114 -13.94 5.60 3.88
CA LYS A 114 -13.15 6.38 2.92
C LYS A 114 -11.69 5.92 2.95
N LYS A 115 -11.23 5.41 1.82
CA LYS A 115 -9.87 4.87 1.65
C LYS A 115 -9.08 5.70 0.66
N GLN A 116 -7.79 5.84 0.92
CA GLN A 116 -6.83 6.51 0.05
C GLN A 116 -5.78 5.51 -0.41
N ILE A 117 -5.19 5.77 -1.57
CA ILE A 117 -4.14 4.92 -2.16
C ILE A 117 -2.86 5.72 -2.28
N GLY A 118 -1.76 5.10 -1.93
CA GLY A 118 -0.43 5.67 -2.07
C GLY A 118 0.57 4.67 -2.64
N THR A 119 1.74 5.18 -2.99
CA THR A 119 2.86 4.39 -3.51
C THR A 119 4.11 4.71 -2.72
N VAL A 120 4.83 3.68 -2.31
CA VAL A 120 6.04 3.78 -1.50
C VAL A 120 7.18 3.04 -2.19
N THR A 121 8.38 3.59 -2.11
CA THR A 121 9.60 2.98 -2.64
C THR A 121 10.51 2.59 -1.49
N LYS A 122 11.00 1.36 -1.50
CA LYS A 122 12.01 0.88 -0.57
C LYS A 122 13.38 1.40 -1.00
N ILE A 123 14.07 2.09 -0.09
CA ILE A 123 15.38 2.70 -0.37
C ILE A 123 16.54 1.95 0.29
N ASN A 124 16.24 1.06 1.22
CA ASN A 124 17.28 0.19 1.82
C ASN A 124 16.68 -1.01 2.58
#